data_d454f3aef3e5486f25488dbebd96d10c
#
_entry.id   d454f3aef3e5486f25488dbebd96d10c
#
_cell.length_a   1.000
_cell.length_b   1.000
_cell.length_c   1.000
_cell.angle_alpha   90.00
_cell.angle_beta   90.00
_cell.angle_gamma   90.00
#
_symmetry.space_group_name_H-M   'P 1'
#
loop_
_entity.id
_entity.type
_entity.pdbx_description
1 polymer ?
#
loop_
_entity_poly.entity_id
_entity_poly.type
_entity_poly.pdbx_seq_one_letter_code
_entity_poly.pdbx_strand_id
1 'polypeptide(L)' 'MSKDWIVLTSRSGVKRYVQVKQVSSFGTHQDGYAFIGIAGDQDPIQVRETPEEICALLGIPNDG' A
#
# COMPACT_ATOMS: atom_id res chain seq x y z
N MET A 1 -14.27 14.46 3.98
CA MET A 1 -14.70 13.19 3.42
C MET A 1 -13.58 12.18 3.50
N SER A 2 -13.82 11.04 4.11
CA SER A 2 -12.78 10.04 4.25
C SER A 2 -12.59 9.27 2.96
N LYS A 3 -11.34 8.87 2.72
CA LYS A 3 -11.03 8.03 1.57
C LYS A 3 -11.23 6.58 1.96
N ASP A 4 -12.09 5.90 1.25
CA ASP A 4 -12.31 4.48 1.48
C ASP A 4 -11.39 3.62 0.61
N TRP A 5 -10.89 4.17 -0.47
CA TRP A 5 -10.04 3.46 -1.42
C TRP A 5 -8.81 4.26 -1.76
N ILE A 6 -7.71 3.58 -1.99
CA ILE A 6 -6.49 4.19 -2.50
C ILE A 6 -6.09 3.46 -3.77
N VAL A 7 -5.34 4.14 -4.63
CA VAL A 7 -4.86 3.58 -5.88
C VAL A 7 -3.36 3.39 -5.78
N LEU A 8 -2.91 2.17 -6.00
CA LEU A 8 -1.50 1.85 -6.01
C LEU A 8 -1.14 1.27 -7.36
N THR A 9 0.14 1.37 -7.70
CA THR A 9 0.65 0.82 -8.95
C THR A 9 1.41 -0.45 -8.62
N SER A 10 0.96 -1.57 -9.16
CA SER A 10 1.65 -2.83 -8.93
C SER A 10 3.02 -2.81 -9.59
N ARG A 11 3.86 -3.77 -9.22
CA ARG A 11 5.20 -3.86 -9.78
C ARG A 11 5.18 -3.98 -11.29
N SER A 12 4.16 -4.61 -11.84
CA SER A 12 4.01 -4.78 -13.29
C SER A 12 3.44 -3.54 -13.98
N GLY A 13 3.05 -2.51 -13.22
CA GLY A 13 2.52 -1.29 -13.81
C GLY A 13 1.01 -1.21 -13.85
N VAL A 14 0.32 -2.22 -13.33
CA VAL A 14 -1.14 -2.25 -13.32
C VAL A 14 -1.65 -1.51 -12.10
N LYS A 15 -2.67 -0.68 -12.28
CA LYS A 15 -3.31 0.02 -11.18
C LYS A 15 -4.08 -0.95 -10.31
N ARG A 16 -3.92 -0.79 -9.00
CA ARG A 16 -4.64 -1.60 -8.02
C ARG A 16 -5.41 -0.68 -7.11
N TYR A 17 -6.69 -0.96 -6.97
CA TYR A 17 -7.57 -0.19 -6.09
C TYR A 17 -7.75 -0.99 -4.81
N VAL A 18 -7.31 -0.41 -3.70
CA VAL A 18 -7.25 -1.11 -2.42
C VAL A 18 -8.15 -0.40 -1.43
N GLN A 19 -8.96 -1.16 -0.74
CA GLN A 19 -9.82 -0.62 0.30
C GLN A 19 -9.00 -0.38 1.55
N VAL A 20 -9.05 0.85 2.05
CA VAL A 20 -8.20 1.27 3.17
C VAL A 20 -8.43 0.38 4.39
N LYS A 21 -9.69 0.01 4.62
CA LYS A 21 -10.03 -0.82 5.79
C LYS A 21 -9.43 -2.22 5.72
N GLN A 22 -9.05 -2.67 4.54
CA GLN A 22 -8.52 -4.01 4.36
C GLN A 22 -7.00 -4.07 4.43
N VAL A 23 -6.34 -2.92 4.57
CA VAL A 23 -4.88 -2.89 4.67
C VAL A 23 -4.49 -3.37 6.06
N SER A 24 -3.71 -4.44 6.13
CA SER A 24 -3.26 -4.97 7.41
C SER A 24 -1.85 -4.52 7.76
N SER A 25 -0.97 -4.42 6.76
CA SER A 25 0.40 -3.98 6.99
C SER A 25 1.03 -3.57 5.68
N PHE A 26 2.13 -2.83 5.77
CA PHE A 26 2.91 -2.49 4.58
C PHE A 26 4.34 -2.19 5.02
N GLY A 27 5.25 -2.25 4.05
CA GLY A 27 6.65 -2.01 4.35
C GLY A 27 7.48 -2.07 3.08
N THR A 28 8.80 -2.14 3.25
CA THR A 28 9.73 -2.21 2.15
C THR A 28 10.32 -3.60 2.05
N HIS A 29 10.30 -4.15 0.85
CA HIS A 29 10.90 -5.45 0.57
C HIS A 29 12.40 -5.29 0.28
N GLN A 30 13.12 -6.40 0.32
CA GLN A 30 14.57 -6.39 0.10
C GLN A 30 14.97 -5.86 -1.27
N ASP A 31 14.12 -6.03 -2.26
CA ASP A 31 14.41 -5.58 -3.62
C ASP A 31 14.11 -4.10 -3.84
N GLY A 32 13.76 -3.38 -2.79
CA GLY A 32 13.50 -1.96 -2.87
C GLY A 32 12.07 -1.58 -3.18
N TYR A 33 11.24 -2.55 -3.51
CA TYR A 33 9.82 -2.30 -3.74
C TYR A 33 9.06 -2.37 -2.42
N ALA A 34 8.06 -1.53 -2.29
CA ALA A 34 7.16 -1.63 -1.14
C ALA A 34 6.18 -2.77 -1.35
N PHE A 35 5.65 -3.26 -0.25
CA PHE A 35 4.57 -4.25 -0.30
C PHE A 35 3.45 -3.78 0.60
N ILE A 36 2.25 -4.25 0.30
CA ILE A 36 1.08 -3.95 1.11
C ILE A 36 0.33 -5.25 1.33
N GLY A 37 0.02 -5.52 2.60
CA GLY A 37 -0.74 -6.71 2.98
C GLY A 37 -2.20 -6.37 3.11
N ILE A 38 -3.04 -7.22 2.54
CA ILE A 38 -4.49 -7.04 2.53
C ILE A 38 -5.10 -8.12 3.42
N ALA A 39 -6.00 -7.71 4.31
CA ALA A 39 -6.69 -8.67 5.17
C ALA A 39 -7.45 -9.68 4.32
N GLY A 40 -7.25 -10.94 4.63
CA GLY A 40 -7.88 -12.03 3.89
C GLY A 40 -7.05 -12.57 2.76
N ASP A 41 -6.04 -11.86 2.31
CA ASP A 41 -5.13 -12.34 1.27
C ASP A 41 -3.89 -12.93 1.91
N GLN A 42 -3.40 -14.03 1.34
CA GLN A 42 -2.23 -14.70 1.88
C GLN A 42 -0.94 -14.03 1.48
N ASP A 43 -0.89 -13.47 0.29
CA ASP A 43 0.33 -12.89 -0.24
C ASP A 43 0.22 -11.37 -0.32
N PRO A 44 1.24 -10.64 0.13
CA PRO A 44 1.26 -9.19 -0.03
C PRO A 44 1.40 -8.81 -1.49
N ILE A 45 0.95 -7.61 -1.82
CA ILE A 45 1.04 -7.07 -3.16
C ILE A 45 2.27 -6.16 -3.20
N GLN A 46 3.16 -6.40 -4.16
CA GLN A 46 4.28 -5.50 -4.39
C GLN A 46 3.83 -4.31 -5.22
N VAL A 47 4.21 -3.12 -4.79
CA VAL A 47 3.79 -1.89 -5.43
C VAL A 47 5.00 -1.00 -5.66
N ARG A 48 4.86 -0.05 -6.58
CA ARG A 48 5.94 0.89 -6.92
C ARG A 48 5.98 2.08 -5.99
N GLU A 49 4.88 2.36 -5.30
CA GLU A 49 4.84 3.46 -4.33
C GLU A 49 5.76 3.16 -3.17
N THR A 50 6.37 4.21 -2.61
CA THR A 50 7.22 4.05 -1.44
C THR A 50 6.34 3.94 -0.19
N PRO A 51 6.90 3.42 0.93
CA PRO A 51 6.14 3.40 2.18
C PRO A 51 5.68 4.79 2.61
N GLU A 52 6.49 5.82 2.35
CA GLU A 52 6.09 7.19 2.65
C GLU A 52 4.87 7.61 1.85
N GLU A 53 4.84 7.24 0.57
CA GLU A 53 3.69 7.54 -0.27
C GLU A 53 2.46 6.78 0.20
N ILE A 54 2.63 5.54 0.61
CA ILE A 54 1.52 4.75 1.14
C ILE A 54 0.98 5.37 2.41
N CYS A 55 1.87 5.80 3.30
CA CYS A 55 1.44 6.50 4.52
C CYS A 55 0.61 7.73 4.19
N ALA A 56 1.05 8.51 3.23
CA ALA A 56 0.33 9.71 2.83
C ALA A 56 -1.06 9.36 2.29
N LEU A 57 -1.13 8.31 1.47
CA LEU A 57 -2.41 7.89 0.90
C LEU A 57 -3.37 7.37 1.96
N LEU A 58 -2.84 6.68 2.97
CA LEU A 58 -3.66 6.16 4.06
C LEU A 58 -4.02 7.22 5.10
N GLY A 59 -3.37 8.36 5.05
CA GLY A 59 -3.59 9.41 6.03
C GLY A 59 -2.87 9.16 7.35
N ILE A 60 -1.86 8.30 7.36
CA ILE A 60 -1.10 8.01 8.56
C ILE A 60 0.00 9.05 8.73
N PRO A 61 0.12 9.68 9.91
CA PRO A 61 1.23 10.61 10.13
C PRO A 61 2.57 9.90 10.00
N ASN A 62 3.47 10.54 9.29
CA ASN A 62 4.82 10.01 9.10
C ASN A 62 5.78 10.91 9.86
N ASP A 63 5.90 10.69 11.14
CA ASP A 63 6.75 11.50 11.99
C ASP A 63 8.08 10.83 12.28
N GLY A 64 8.50 10.02 11.37
CA GLY A 64 9.83 9.48 11.37
C GLY A 64 10.12 8.49 12.43
#